data_91cd8df06f43435923c0365f6f33bbe1
#
_entry.id   91cd8df06f43435923c0365f6f33bbe1
#
_cell.length_a   1.000
_cell.length_b   1.000
_cell.length_c   1.000
_cell.angle_alpha   90.00
_cell.angle_beta   90.00
_cell.angle_gamma   90.00
#
_symmetry.space_group_name_H-M   'P 1'
#
loop_
_entity.id
_entity.type
_entity.pdbx_description
1 polymer ?
#
loop_
_entity_poly.entity_id
_entity_poly.type
_entity_poly.pdbx_seq_one_letter_code
_entity_poly.pdbx_strand_id
1 'polypeptide(L)'
;MKYVIGIGTNMGNRLENLKNAVYALELAPKTAVIKKSAVYETSPVGYAKQQDFYNCAVLCESAFEPHEMLGICLGAECGLGRVRNFKNGPRVIDMDLLLAEDKIIRTPNLIVPHPHIKERLFVPVSYTHLTLPTKLEV
;
A
#
# COMPACT_ATOMS: atom_id res chain seq x y z
N MET A 1 -14.83 -4.98 7.41
CA MET A 1 -14.23 -5.72 6.26
C MET A 1 -12.72 -5.60 6.35
N LYS A 2 -12.01 -6.66 5.99
CA LYS A 2 -10.55 -6.68 6.05
C LYS A 2 -9.96 -6.36 4.68
N TYR A 3 -8.91 -5.55 4.68
CA TYR A 3 -8.22 -5.09 3.47
C TYR A 3 -6.73 -5.33 3.60
N VAL A 4 -6.10 -5.67 2.49
CA VAL A 4 -4.64 -5.65 2.37
C VAL A 4 -4.25 -4.50 1.46
N ILE A 5 -3.41 -3.61 1.98
CA ILE A 5 -2.96 -2.42 1.27
C ILE A 5 -1.45 -2.51 1.09
N GLY A 6 -0.99 -2.41 -0.15
CA GLY A 6 0.42 -2.32 -0.48
C GLY A 6 0.85 -0.86 -0.46
N ILE A 7 2.00 -0.59 0.15
CA ILE A 7 2.55 0.76 0.26
C ILE A 7 3.96 0.76 -0.28
N GLY A 8 4.27 1.71 -1.17
CA GLY A 8 5.59 1.85 -1.76
C GLY A 8 6.03 3.29 -1.85
N THR A 9 7.34 3.50 -1.81
CA THR A 9 7.94 4.83 -1.92
C THR A 9 9.37 4.71 -2.44
N ASN A 10 9.80 5.64 -3.28
CA ASN A 10 11.18 5.71 -3.73
C ASN A 10 11.71 7.15 -3.83
N MET A 11 11.13 8.07 -3.08
CA MET A 11 11.57 9.46 -3.03
C MET A 11 11.72 9.93 -1.59
N GLY A 12 12.70 10.77 -1.35
CA GLY A 12 12.93 11.38 -0.05
C GLY A 12 13.32 10.37 1.03
N ASN A 13 12.86 10.58 2.25
CA ASN A 13 13.06 9.65 3.34
C ASN A 13 12.04 8.51 3.24
N ARG A 14 12.43 7.44 2.57
CA ARG A 14 11.54 6.33 2.24
C ARG A 14 10.94 5.66 3.46
N LEU A 15 11.74 5.42 4.50
CA LEU A 15 11.23 4.77 5.71
C LEU A 15 10.20 5.65 6.43
N GLU A 16 10.48 6.94 6.52
CA GLU A 16 9.56 7.90 7.11
C GLU A 16 8.25 7.99 6.31
N ASN A 17 8.35 7.95 4.98
CA ASN A 17 7.16 7.97 4.11
C ASN A 17 6.27 6.76 4.36
N LEU A 18 6.85 5.57 4.53
CA LEU A 18 6.08 4.37 4.86
C LEU A 18 5.39 4.51 6.22
N LYS A 19 6.11 5.02 7.22
CA LYS A 19 5.53 5.25 8.55
C LYS A 19 4.37 6.22 8.49
N ASN A 20 4.53 7.31 7.73
CA ASN A 20 3.47 8.31 7.57
C ASN A 20 2.24 7.73 6.88
N ALA A 21 2.44 6.87 5.89
CA ALA A 21 1.33 6.21 5.20
C ALA A 21 0.56 5.28 6.13
N VAL A 22 1.28 4.48 6.93
CA VAL A 22 0.65 3.62 7.93
C VAL A 22 -0.11 4.46 8.95
N TYR A 23 0.48 5.54 9.41
CA TYR A 23 -0.16 6.45 10.36
C TYR A 23 -1.43 7.07 9.78
N ALA A 24 -1.42 7.44 8.51
CA ALA A 24 -2.61 7.95 7.84
C ALA A 24 -3.75 6.94 7.85
N LEU A 25 -3.44 5.67 7.66
CA LEU A 25 -4.45 4.61 7.75
C LEU A 25 -4.95 4.43 9.19
N GLU A 26 -4.07 4.55 10.18
CA GLU A 26 -4.47 4.49 11.59
C GLU A 26 -5.39 5.63 11.99
N LEU A 27 -5.21 6.81 11.37
CA LEU A 27 -6.06 7.98 11.62
C LEU A 27 -7.38 7.96 10.86
N ALA A 28 -7.51 7.10 9.85
CA ALA A 28 -8.75 7.02 9.08
C ALA A 28 -9.91 6.60 9.98
N PRO A 29 -11.10 7.25 9.85
CA PRO A 29 -12.22 6.90 10.69
C PRO A 29 -12.67 5.46 10.48
N LYS A 30 -13.12 4.81 11.54
CA LYS A 30 -13.67 3.44 11.51
C LYS A 30 -12.70 2.42 10.91
N THR A 31 -11.40 2.68 11.00
CA THR A 31 -10.37 1.86 10.39
C THR A 31 -9.28 1.58 11.42
N ALA A 32 -8.82 0.34 11.46
CA ALA A 32 -7.73 -0.09 12.34
C ALA A 32 -6.69 -0.85 11.53
N VAL A 33 -5.42 -0.51 11.74
CA VAL A 33 -4.31 -1.30 11.19
C VAL A 33 -4.07 -2.47 12.14
N ILE A 34 -4.28 -3.69 11.65
CA ILE A 34 -4.17 -4.90 12.45
C ILE A 34 -2.74 -5.43 12.44
N LYS A 35 -2.13 -5.44 11.25
CA LYS A 35 -0.80 -6.03 11.05
C LYS A 35 -0.03 -5.27 9.98
N LYS A 36 1.30 -5.31 10.10
CA LYS A 36 2.22 -4.68 9.14
C LYS A 36 3.30 -5.69 8.76
N SER A 37 3.66 -5.77 7.48
CA SER A 37 4.77 -6.61 7.03
C SER A 37 6.12 -5.96 7.33
N ALA A 38 7.19 -6.72 7.13
CA ALA A 38 8.52 -6.16 7.04
C ALA A 38 8.60 -5.22 5.82
N VAL A 39 9.63 -4.39 5.80
CA VAL A 39 9.91 -3.52 4.65
C VAL A 39 10.83 -4.26 3.70
N TYR A 40 10.52 -4.23 2.41
CA TYR A 40 11.30 -4.85 1.36
C TYR A 40 11.79 -3.80 0.39
N GLU A 41 13.02 -3.95 -0.07
CA GLU A 41 13.58 -3.08 -1.09
C GLU A 41 13.47 -3.77 -2.45
N THR A 42 12.96 -3.06 -3.46
CA THR A 42 12.80 -3.59 -4.82
C THR A 42 13.28 -2.59 -5.85
N SER A 43 13.81 -3.11 -6.96
CA SER A 43 14.24 -2.27 -8.08
C SER A 43 13.03 -1.67 -8.80
N PRO A 44 13.17 -0.41 -9.29
CA PRO A 44 12.08 0.22 -10.05
C PRO A 44 11.84 -0.51 -11.37
N VAL A 45 10.56 -0.53 -11.78
CA VAL A 45 10.14 -1.12 -13.05
C VAL A 45 9.95 0.02 -14.05
N GLY A 46 10.48 -0.14 -15.26
CA GLY A 46 10.34 0.81 -16.34
C GLY A 46 11.44 1.87 -16.33
N TYR A 47 11.27 2.97 -15.61
CA TYR A 47 12.27 4.04 -15.55
C TYR A 47 13.36 3.68 -14.55
N ALA A 48 14.56 3.37 -15.06
CA ALA A 48 15.67 2.87 -14.24
C ALA A 48 16.45 3.95 -13.48
N LYS A 49 16.34 5.22 -13.88
CA LYS A 49 17.08 6.34 -13.25
C LYS A 49 16.33 6.89 -12.04
N GLN A 50 16.15 6.05 -11.03
CA GLN A 50 15.49 6.44 -9.79
C GLN A 50 15.93 5.50 -8.66
N GLN A 51 15.70 5.93 -7.40
CA GLN A 51 16.01 5.09 -6.25
C GLN A 51 15.14 3.83 -6.25
N ASP A 52 15.64 2.79 -5.60
CA ASP A 52 14.84 1.60 -5.34
C ASP A 52 13.66 1.93 -4.43
N PHE A 53 12.59 1.17 -4.60
CA PHE A 53 11.42 1.29 -3.74
C PHE A 53 11.65 0.60 -2.40
N TYR A 54 11.11 1.21 -1.35
CA TYR A 54 10.79 0.53 -0.10
C TYR A 54 9.31 0.20 -0.13
N ASN A 55 8.98 -1.04 0.18
CA ASN A 55 7.61 -1.54 0.10
C ASN A 55 7.23 -2.29 1.38
N CYS A 56 5.99 -2.16 1.77
CA CYS A 56 5.39 -3.00 2.80
C CYS A 56 3.93 -3.25 2.48
N ALA A 57 3.33 -4.16 3.21
CA ALA A 57 1.90 -4.42 3.14
C ALA A 57 1.30 -4.30 4.53
N VAL A 58 0.08 -3.82 4.61
CA VAL A 58 -0.65 -3.73 5.86
C VAL A 58 -2.01 -4.41 5.74
N LEU A 59 -2.43 -5.04 6.83
CA LEU A 59 -3.77 -5.58 6.96
C LEU A 59 -4.57 -4.62 7.81
N CYS A 60 -5.65 -4.11 7.24
CA CYS A 60 -6.56 -3.20 7.92
C CYS A 60 -7.94 -3.83 8.08
N GLU A 61 -8.63 -3.43 9.13
CA GLU A 61 -10.06 -3.68 9.27
C GLU A 61 -10.78 -2.36 9.26
N SER A 62 -11.86 -2.25 8.47
CA SER A 62 -12.58 -1.00 8.31
C SER A 62 -14.07 -1.26 8.10
N ALA A 63 -14.88 -0.31 8.54
CA ALA A 63 -16.32 -0.32 8.26
C ALA A 63 -16.64 0.18 6.85
N PHE A 64 -15.64 0.73 6.16
CA PHE A 64 -15.84 1.26 4.80
C PHE A 64 -15.96 0.14 3.77
N GLU A 65 -16.76 0.39 2.73
CA GLU A 65 -16.84 -0.47 1.56
C GLU A 65 -15.59 -0.31 0.68
N PRO A 66 -15.31 -1.26 -0.24
CA PRO A 66 -14.07 -1.23 -1.01
C PRO A 66 -13.80 0.07 -1.78
N HIS A 67 -14.79 0.66 -2.44
CA HIS A 67 -14.59 1.91 -3.16
C HIS A 67 -14.32 3.08 -2.21
N GLU A 68 -14.92 3.05 -1.03
CA GLU A 68 -14.63 4.05 0.01
C GLU A 68 -13.20 3.88 0.52
N MET A 69 -12.76 2.65 0.71
CA MET A 69 -11.38 2.36 1.14
C MET A 69 -10.37 2.79 0.09
N LEU A 70 -10.69 2.62 -1.19
CA LEU A 70 -9.89 3.17 -2.28
C LEU A 70 -9.76 4.69 -2.14
N GLY A 71 -10.86 5.37 -1.84
CA GLY A 71 -10.86 6.81 -1.59
C GLY A 71 -9.96 7.21 -0.43
N ILE A 72 -9.93 6.44 0.64
CA ILE A 72 -9.02 6.64 1.77
C ILE A 72 -7.57 6.57 1.31
N CYS A 73 -7.22 5.55 0.52
CA CYS A 73 -5.86 5.39 -0.01
C CYS A 73 -5.48 6.57 -0.91
N LEU A 74 -6.34 6.97 -1.83
CA LEU A 74 -6.08 8.09 -2.73
C LEU A 74 -5.94 9.40 -1.97
N GLY A 75 -6.79 9.64 -0.98
CA GLY A 75 -6.72 10.81 -0.13
C GLY A 75 -5.44 10.87 0.70
N ALA A 76 -5.01 9.73 1.23
CA ALA A 76 -3.76 9.63 1.98
C ALA A 76 -2.56 9.91 1.07
N GLU A 77 -2.52 9.37 -0.13
CA GLU A 77 -1.48 9.67 -1.12
C GLU A 77 -1.39 11.18 -1.36
N CYS A 78 -2.52 11.80 -1.61
CA CYS A 78 -2.60 13.23 -1.88
C CYS A 78 -2.11 14.04 -0.68
N GLY A 79 -2.57 13.69 0.52
CA GLY A 79 -2.18 14.37 1.76
C GLY A 79 -0.71 14.22 2.11
N LEU A 80 -0.06 13.16 1.64
CA LEU A 80 1.35 12.90 1.87
C LEU A 80 2.24 13.48 0.76
N GLY A 81 1.66 14.22 -0.17
CA GLY A 81 2.41 14.99 -1.15
C GLY A 81 2.69 14.30 -2.47
N ARG A 82 1.93 13.26 -2.81
CA ARG A 82 2.12 12.61 -4.10
C ARG A 82 1.77 13.53 -5.25
N VAL A 83 2.70 13.65 -6.20
CA VAL A 83 2.49 14.35 -7.46
C VAL A 83 2.72 13.35 -8.59
N ARG A 84 1.78 13.26 -9.52
CA ARG A 84 1.89 12.35 -10.67
C ARG A 84 2.62 13.07 -11.80
N ASN A 85 3.89 12.70 -12.02
CA ASN A 85 4.72 13.30 -13.06
C ASN A 85 4.61 12.51 -14.38
N PHE A 86 5.00 11.24 -14.35
CA PHE A 86 4.97 10.37 -15.53
C PHE A 86 4.85 8.91 -15.09
N LYS A 87 4.40 8.06 -16.04
CA LYS A 87 4.20 6.64 -15.76
C LYS A 87 5.52 5.98 -15.34
N ASN A 88 5.46 5.15 -14.29
CA ASN A 88 6.60 4.46 -13.70
C ASN A 88 7.72 5.38 -13.20
N GLY A 89 7.44 6.66 -13.04
CA GLY A 89 8.37 7.61 -12.47
C GLY A 89 8.45 7.53 -10.95
N PRO A 90 9.37 8.31 -10.35
CA PRO A 90 9.50 8.36 -8.89
C PRO A 90 8.22 8.82 -8.21
N ARG A 91 7.95 8.25 -7.03
CA ARG A 91 6.78 8.65 -6.22
C ARG A 91 7.13 8.69 -4.74
N VAL A 92 6.64 9.74 -4.09
CA VAL A 92 6.81 9.90 -2.65
C VAL A 92 6.02 8.81 -1.90
N ILE A 93 4.86 8.43 -2.41
CA ILE A 93 4.04 7.38 -1.81
C ILE A 93 3.08 6.78 -2.84
N ASP A 94 2.87 5.49 -2.74
CA ASP A 94 1.94 4.72 -3.56
C ASP A 94 1.19 3.77 -2.65
N MET A 95 -0.13 3.82 -2.66
CA MET A 95 -0.97 3.00 -1.79
C MET A 95 -2.00 2.26 -2.63
N ASP A 96 -1.78 0.97 -2.79
CA ASP A 96 -2.64 0.12 -3.62
C ASP A 96 -3.55 -0.76 -2.76
N LEU A 97 -4.84 -0.75 -3.05
CA LEU A 97 -5.77 -1.70 -2.46
C LEU A 97 -5.58 -3.04 -3.14
N LEU A 98 -4.97 -4.01 -2.45
CA LEU A 98 -4.61 -5.30 -3.03
C LEU A 98 -5.71 -6.33 -2.88
N LEU A 99 -6.35 -6.39 -1.72
CA LEU A 99 -7.41 -7.35 -1.39
C LEU A 99 -8.47 -6.67 -0.54
N ALA A 100 -9.72 -7.08 -0.74
CA ALA A 100 -10.87 -6.69 0.07
C ALA A 100 -11.59 -7.96 0.52
N GLU A 101 -11.13 -8.57 1.60
CA GLU A 101 -11.56 -9.89 2.08
C GLU A 101 -11.56 -10.91 0.94
N ASP A 102 -12.70 -11.55 0.71
CA ASP A 102 -12.90 -12.54 -0.37
C ASP A 102 -13.61 -11.93 -1.57
N LYS A 103 -13.77 -10.61 -1.61
CA LYS A 103 -14.52 -9.95 -2.68
C LYS A 103 -13.73 -9.91 -3.98
N ILE A 104 -14.46 -10.06 -5.07
CA ILE A 104 -13.93 -9.90 -6.43
C ILE A 104 -14.67 -8.71 -7.04
N ILE A 105 -13.92 -7.65 -7.36
CA ILE A 105 -14.48 -6.41 -7.91
C ILE A 105 -13.73 -6.08 -9.18
N ARG A 106 -14.47 -5.78 -10.24
CA ARG A 106 -13.91 -5.39 -11.54
C ARG A 106 -14.70 -4.20 -12.07
N THR A 107 -14.26 -3.02 -11.67
CA THR A 107 -14.85 -1.76 -12.13
C THR A 107 -13.77 -0.91 -12.79
N PRO A 108 -14.14 0.17 -13.50
CA PRO A 108 -13.13 1.03 -14.13
C PRO A 108 -12.08 1.60 -13.18
N ASN A 109 -12.43 1.85 -11.92
CA ASN A 109 -11.51 2.46 -10.95
C ASN A 109 -11.00 1.51 -9.87
N LEU A 110 -11.52 0.29 -9.79
CA LEU A 110 -11.09 -0.65 -8.74
C LEU A 110 -11.15 -2.08 -9.25
N ILE A 111 -10.00 -2.74 -9.17
CA ILE A 111 -9.88 -4.17 -9.45
C ILE A 111 -9.27 -4.83 -8.22
N VAL A 112 -10.02 -5.69 -7.56
CA VAL A 112 -9.54 -6.52 -6.46
C VAL A 112 -9.97 -7.96 -6.69
N PRO A 113 -9.10 -8.96 -6.49
CA PRO A 113 -7.68 -8.80 -6.13
C PRO A 113 -6.91 -7.98 -7.17
N HIS A 114 -5.91 -7.23 -6.71
CA HIS A 114 -5.10 -6.39 -7.58
C HIS A 114 -4.43 -7.23 -8.67
N PRO A 115 -4.37 -6.75 -9.94
CA PRO A 115 -3.78 -7.53 -11.04
C PRO A 115 -2.33 -7.94 -10.81
N HIS A 116 -1.57 -7.16 -10.06
CA HIS A 116 -0.17 -7.41 -9.76
C HIS A 116 0.07 -7.82 -8.30
N ILE A 117 -0.93 -8.46 -7.68
CA ILE A 117 -0.87 -8.79 -6.25
C ILE A 117 0.33 -9.65 -5.89
N LYS A 118 0.72 -10.59 -6.75
CA LYS A 118 1.86 -11.48 -6.48
C LYS A 118 3.17 -10.70 -6.41
N GLU A 119 3.33 -9.72 -7.28
CA GLU A 119 4.52 -8.86 -7.30
C GLU A 119 4.50 -7.85 -6.15
N ARG A 120 3.33 -7.40 -5.73
CA ARG A 120 3.18 -6.39 -4.69
C ARG A 120 3.33 -6.94 -3.28
N LEU A 121 3.05 -8.21 -3.06
CA LEU A 121 3.20 -8.83 -1.75
C LEU A 121 4.62 -9.30 -1.47
N PHE A 122 5.45 -9.51 -2.49
CA PHE A 122 6.89 -9.84 -2.43
C PHE A 122 7.21 -11.12 -1.66
N VAL A 123 6.26 -11.69 -0.95
CA VAL A 123 6.40 -12.92 -0.19
C VAL A 123 5.22 -13.80 -0.55
N PRO A 124 5.45 -15.06 -0.95
CA PRO A 124 4.35 -15.96 -1.33
C PRO A 124 3.65 -16.50 -0.10
N VAL A 125 3.09 -15.61 0.71
CA VAL A 125 2.31 -15.98 1.88
C VAL A 125 0.91 -15.49 1.72
N SER A 126 -0.02 -16.30 2.20
CA SER A 126 -1.40 -15.88 2.33
C SER A 126 -1.46 -14.63 3.21
N TYR A 127 -2.23 -13.63 2.78
CA TYR A 127 -2.42 -12.42 3.57
C TYR A 127 -2.97 -12.71 4.97
N THR A 128 -3.66 -13.84 5.16
CA THR A 128 -4.17 -14.25 6.46
C THR A 128 -3.05 -14.64 7.42
N HIS A 129 -1.86 -14.91 6.91
CA HIS A 129 -0.69 -15.30 7.68
C HIS A 129 0.37 -14.21 7.76
N LEU A 130 0.06 -13.01 7.30
CA LEU A 130 1.00 -11.90 7.43
C LEU A 130 1.31 -11.67 8.89
N THR A 131 2.51 -12.08 9.28
CA THR A 131 3.07 -11.72 10.58
C THR A 131 3.80 -10.42 10.42
N LEU A 132 3.44 -9.47 11.27
CA LEU A 132 3.94 -8.13 11.11
C LEU A 132 4.82 -7.78 12.28
N PRO A 133 6.06 -7.35 12.05
CA PRO A 133 6.88 -6.81 13.12
C PRO A 133 6.19 -5.59 13.72
N THR A 134 6.48 -5.31 14.98
CA THR A 134 5.91 -4.14 15.67
C THR A 134 6.45 -2.83 15.12
N LYS A 135 7.55 -2.88 14.36
CA LYS A 135 8.13 -1.73 13.69
C LYS A 135 8.51 -2.11 12.28
N LEU A 136 8.56 -1.11 11.37
CA LEU A 136 9.02 -1.32 10.01
C LEU A 136 10.53 -1.51 9.99
N GLU A 137 11.00 -2.54 9.25
CA GLU A 137 12.43 -2.84 9.10
C GLU A 137 12.75 -2.97 7.62
N VAL A 138 13.97 -2.62 7.29
CA VAL A 138 14.50 -2.77 5.93
C VAL A 138 15.24 -4.11 5.83
#